data_2f286954168d67bb2ed46973e4b26335
#
_entry.id   2f286954168d67bb2ed46973e4b26335
#
_cell.length_a   1.000
_cell.length_b   1.000
_cell.length_c   1.000
_cell.angle_alpha   90.00
_cell.angle_beta   90.00
_cell.angle_gamma   90.00
#
_symmetry.space_group_name_H-M   'P 1'
#
loop_
_entity.id
_entity.type
_entity.pdbx_description
1 polymer ?
#
loop_
_entity_poly.entity_id
_entity_poly.type
_entity_poly.pdbx_seq_one_letter_code
_entity_poly.pdbx_strand_id
1 'polypeptide(L)'
;MDKLLTRKEFLSNMGSLFAVGSAISLFPWLTSCTEKGQKEIEGQVAKLGIIGTGSRGQFHIANLLVDKSAKIVALCDDYEPHLQEAAAMCPGAKLYSDYHKLLDDKDVDGVIICTPLNWHAVMTIDSFKAGKHVFCDKSMAYSIQ
;
A
#
# COMPACT_ATOMS: atom_id res chain seq x y z
N MET A 1 15.05 -35.06 28.34
CA MET A 1 13.78 -34.34 28.58
C MET A 1 14.11 -32.88 28.69
N ASP A 2 14.00 -32.16 27.58
CA ASP A 2 14.34 -30.74 27.54
C ASP A 2 13.22 -29.91 28.18
N LYS A 3 13.59 -29.15 29.18
CA LYS A 3 12.68 -28.31 29.95
C LYS A 3 12.31 -27.09 29.07
N LEU A 4 11.09 -27.06 28.56
CA LEU A 4 10.60 -25.90 27.85
C LEU A 4 10.60 -24.66 28.74
N LEU A 5 11.28 -23.62 28.30
CA LEU A 5 11.34 -22.33 28.99
C LEU A 5 9.95 -21.70 29.06
N THR A 6 9.57 -21.22 30.24
CA THR A 6 8.34 -20.44 30.38
C THR A 6 8.50 -19.04 29.78
N ARG A 7 7.36 -18.38 29.41
CA ARG A 7 7.38 -17.00 28.89
C ARG A 7 8.13 -16.03 29.82
N LYS A 8 8.00 -16.23 31.13
CA LYS A 8 8.64 -15.37 32.12
C LYS A 8 10.18 -15.56 32.16
N GLU A 9 10.64 -16.80 32.05
CA GLU A 9 12.07 -17.12 31.96
C GLU A 9 12.69 -16.63 30.66
N PHE A 10 11.94 -16.72 29.53
CA PHE A 10 12.37 -16.18 28.25
C PHE A 10 12.56 -14.66 28.30
N LEU A 11 11.57 -13.92 28.84
CA LEU A 11 11.64 -12.46 28.95
C LEU A 11 12.71 -11.99 29.93
N SER A 12 12.92 -12.72 31.04
CA SER A 12 13.98 -12.44 32.02
C SER A 12 15.37 -12.62 31.41
N ASN A 13 15.56 -13.68 30.62
CA ASN A 13 16.84 -13.94 29.96
C ASN A 13 17.13 -12.93 28.81
N MET A 14 16.10 -12.42 28.14
CA MET A 14 16.27 -11.34 27.16
C MET A 14 16.64 -9.99 27.83
N GLY A 15 16.09 -9.70 29.00
CA GLY A 15 16.38 -8.46 29.74
C GLY A 15 17.85 -8.35 30.17
N SER A 16 18.53 -9.46 30.47
CA SER A 16 19.96 -9.46 30.84
C SER A 16 20.91 -9.23 29.66
N LEU A 17 20.48 -9.46 28.42
CA LEU A 17 21.24 -9.17 27.19
C LEU A 17 21.33 -7.67 26.86
N PHE A 18 20.39 -6.87 27.37
CA PHE A 18 20.38 -5.41 27.15
C PHE A 18 21.20 -4.60 28.17
N ALA A 19 21.71 -5.24 29.24
CA ALA A 19 22.48 -4.55 30.25
C ALA A 19 23.99 -4.40 29.94
N VAL A 20 24.47 -4.96 28.81
CA VAL A 20 25.87 -4.82 28.39
C VAL A 20 25.93 -3.81 27.22
N GLY A 21 26.00 -2.53 27.58
CA GLY A 21 25.97 -1.39 26.66
C GLY A 21 27.22 -1.21 25.79
N SER A 22 27.87 -2.27 25.28
CA SER A 22 29.05 -2.10 24.41
C SER A 22 29.21 -3.15 23.31
N ALA A 23 28.29 -4.10 23.14
CA ALA A 23 28.45 -5.20 22.18
C ALA A 23 27.49 -5.17 20.98
N ILE A 24 26.80 -4.05 20.74
CA ILE A 24 25.82 -3.92 19.61
C ILE A 24 26.51 -3.89 18.24
N SER A 25 27.83 -3.64 18.20
CA SER A 25 28.60 -3.57 16.94
C SER A 25 28.95 -4.93 16.31
N LEU A 26 28.65 -6.06 16.97
CA LEU A 26 29.01 -7.39 16.47
C LEU A 26 27.90 -8.09 15.66
N PHE A 27 26.71 -7.50 15.56
CA PHE A 27 25.60 -8.09 14.81
C PHE A 27 25.02 -7.10 13.79
N PRO A 28 25.69 -6.87 12.66
CA PRO A 28 25.22 -5.89 11.66
C PRO A 28 23.86 -6.23 11.05
N TRP A 29 23.38 -7.46 11.19
CA TRP A 29 22.06 -7.88 10.71
C TRP A 29 20.90 -7.53 11.67
N LEU A 30 21.16 -7.20 12.94
CA LEU A 30 20.15 -6.70 13.86
C LEU A 30 19.80 -5.22 13.65
N THR A 31 20.61 -4.50 12.90
CA THR A 31 20.38 -3.06 12.59
C THR A 31 19.56 -2.86 11.31
N SER A 32 19.08 -3.93 10.68
CA SER A 32 18.30 -3.83 9.43
C SER A 32 16.92 -3.17 9.61
N CYS A 33 16.46 -2.96 10.84
CA CYS A 33 15.22 -2.24 11.14
C CYS A 33 15.43 -0.83 11.68
N THR A 34 16.68 -0.34 11.75
CA THR A 34 16.94 1.05 12.12
C THR A 34 17.04 1.92 10.89
N GLU A 35 16.00 2.69 10.62
CA GLU A 35 15.97 4.02 9.98
C GLU A 35 17.01 4.36 8.88
N LYS A 36 17.48 3.41 8.08
CA LYS A 36 18.18 3.73 6.83
C LYS A 36 17.23 3.58 5.66
N GLY A 37 16.36 4.54 5.47
CA GLY A 37 15.56 4.51 4.28
C GLY A 37 14.34 5.42 4.22
N GLN A 38 14.02 6.15 5.25
CA GLN A 38 13.25 7.37 5.07
C GLN A 38 14.21 8.45 4.54
N LYS A 39 14.66 8.28 3.30
CA LYS A 39 14.95 9.42 2.46
C LYS A 39 13.59 10.10 2.37
N GLU A 40 13.39 11.17 3.13
CA GLU A 40 12.30 12.09 2.85
C GLU A 40 12.45 12.41 1.38
N ILE A 41 11.48 11.94 0.58
CA ILE A 41 11.36 12.33 -0.82
C ILE A 41 10.80 13.75 -0.74
N GLU A 42 11.67 14.67 -0.32
CA GLU A 42 11.36 16.10 -0.33
C GLU A 42 11.00 16.45 -1.76
N GLY A 43 9.73 16.69 -2.00
CA GLY A 43 9.24 17.38 -3.18
C GLY A 43 8.54 16.58 -4.26
N GLN A 44 8.44 15.25 -4.21
CA GLN A 44 7.73 14.50 -5.25
C GLN A 44 6.41 13.96 -4.74
N VAL A 45 5.30 14.62 -5.13
CA VAL A 45 3.93 14.18 -4.83
C VAL A 45 3.62 12.96 -5.67
N ALA A 46 3.30 11.82 -5.04
CA ALA A 46 2.91 10.60 -5.74
C ALA A 46 1.55 10.78 -6.44
N LYS A 47 1.50 10.48 -7.74
CA LYS A 47 0.28 10.56 -8.54
C LYS A 47 -0.42 9.20 -8.56
N LEU A 48 -1.58 9.12 -7.95
CA LEU A 48 -2.29 7.86 -7.73
C LEU A 48 -3.55 7.75 -8.59
N GLY A 49 -3.78 6.53 -9.08
CA GLY A 49 -5.05 6.10 -9.66
C GLY A 49 -5.83 5.22 -8.69
N ILE A 50 -7.16 5.35 -8.66
CA ILE A 50 -8.05 4.48 -7.89
C ILE A 50 -8.82 3.59 -8.85
N ILE A 51 -8.73 2.27 -8.65
CA ILE A 51 -9.47 1.26 -9.42
C ILE A 51 -10.52 0.63 -8.51
N GLY A 52 -11.78 0.86 -8.81
CA GLY A 52 -12.92 0.55 -7.93
C GLY A 52 -13.26 1.73 -7.01
N THR A 53 -14.23 2.55 -7.42
CA THR A 53 -14.61 3.78 -6.72
C THR A 53 -15.89 3.65 -5.88
N GLY A 54 -16.33 2.42 -5.59
CA GLY A 54 -17.40 2.14 -4.65
C GLY A 54 -17.07 2.59 -3.21
N SER A 55 -17.85 2.17 -2.22
CA SER A 55 -17.70 2.61 -0.83
C SER A 55 -16.29 2.48 -0.28
N ARG A 56 -15.56 1.42 -0.67
CA ARG A 56 -14.18 1.20 -0.23
C ARG A 56 -13.19 2.14 -0.92
N GLY A 57 -13.36 2.36 -2.22
CA GLY A 57 -12.58 3.35 -2.96
C GLY A 57 -12.78 4.76 -2.43
N GLN A 58 -14.02 5.15 -2.17
CA GLN A 58 -14.35 6.47 -1.58
C GLN A 58 -13.73 6.66 -0.18
N PHE A 59 -13.65 5.60 0.63
CA PHE A 59 -12.95 5.64 1.92
C PHE A 59 -11.45 5.95 1.73
N HIS A 60 -10.78 5.30 0.78
CA HIS A 60 -9.38 5.60 0.49
C HIS A 60 -9.20 7.01 -0.10
N ILE A 61 -10.09 7.44 -0.98
CA ILE A 61 -10.10 8.80 -1.52
C ILE A 61 -10.15 9.82 -0.38
N ALA A 62 -11.10 9.69 0.55
CA ALA A 62 -11.25 10.62 1.67
C ALA A 62 -9.98 10.73 2.53
N ASN A 63 -9.30 9.60 2.78
CA ASN A 63 -8.04 9.59 3.53
C ASN A 63 -6.87 10.22 2.75
N LEU A 64 -6.80 9.99 1.44
CA LEU A 64 -5.73 10.54 0.61
C LEU A 64 -5.86 12.05 0.37
N LEU A 65 -7.08 12.58 0.38
CA LEU A 65 -7.31 14.02 0.19
C LEU A 65 -6.71 14.90 1.31
N VAL A 66 -6.46 14.32 2.50
CA VAL A 66 -5.79 15.02 3.61
C VAL A 66 -4.27 14.83 3.59
N ASP A 67 -3.75 13.91 2.80
CA ASP A 67 -2.32 13.63 2.66
C ASP A 67 -1.70 14.52 1.56
N LYS A 68 -0.71 15.32 1.93
CA LYS A 68 -0.01 16.20 1.00
C LYS A 68 1.06 15.51 0.15
N SER A 69 1.42 14.27 0.50
CA SER A 69 2.43 13.48 -0.21
C SER A 69 1.86 12.73 -1.42
N ALA A 70 0.54 12.70 -1.56
CA ALA A 70 -0.16 12.00 -2.63
C ALA A 70 -1.21 12.89 -3.30
N LYS A 71 -1.44 12.66 -4.60
CA LYS A 71 -2.48 13.30 -5.39
C LYS A 71 -3.22 12.26 -6.22
N ILE A 72 -4.55 12.23 -6.12
CA ILE A 72 -5.38 11.40 -6.98
C ILE A 72 -5.50 12.09 -8.34
N VAL A 73 -5.02 11.44 -9.39
CA VAL A 73 -5.02 11.97 -10.77
C VAL A 73 -5.92 11.19 -11.72
N ALA A 74 -6.34 9.97 -11.32
CA ALA A 74 -7.17 9.10 -12.13
C ALA A 74 -8.14 8.28 -11.28
N LEU A 75 -9.35 8.07 -11.78
CA LEU A 75 -10.39 7.24 -11.15
C LEU A 75 -10.93 6.26 -12.18
N CYS A 76 -11.17 5.02 -11.78
CA CYS A 76 -11.73 3.99 -12.66
C CYS A 76 -12.79 3.17 -11.95
N ASP A 77 -13.94 3.04 -12.58
CA ASP A 77 -15.01 2.11 -12.19
C ASP A 77 -15.84 1.77 -13.45
N ASP A 78 -16.36 0.57 -13.54
CA ASP A 78 -17.27 0.15 -14.60
C ASP A 78 -18.73 0.55 -14.32
N TYR A 79 -19.02 0.92 -13.06
CA TYR A 79 -20.33 1.44 -12.66
C TYR A 79 -20.31 2.96 -12.58
N GLU A 80 -20.89 3.60 -13.57
CA GLU A 80 -20.88 5.07 -13.76
C GLU A 80 -21.30 5.88 -12.53
N PRO A 81 -22.35 5.50 -11.74
CA PRO A 81 -22.71 6.26 -10.54
C PRO A 81 -21.58 6.34 -9.51
N HIS A 82 -20.85 5.24 -9.25
CA HIS A 82 -19.70 5.27 -8.33
C HIS A 82 -18.59 6.18 -8.85
N LEU A 83 -18.35 6.13 -10.17
CA LEU A 83 -17.32 6.95 -10.81
C LEU A 83 -17.65 8.44 -10.68
N GLN A 84 -18.89 8.83 -10.86
CA GLN A 84 -19.35 10.22 -10.73
C GLN A 84 -19.31 10.72 -9.28
N GLU A 85 -19.70 9.90 -8.31
CA GLU A 85 -19.58 10.23 -6.89
C GLU A 85 -18.11 10.49 -6.50
N ALA A 86 -17.20 9.63 -6.94
CA ALA A 86 -15.77 9.78 -6.69
C ALA A 86 -15.19 11.00 -7.40
N ALA A 87 -15.65 11.28 -8.63
CA ALA A 87 -15.24 12.46 -9.38
C ALA A 87 -15.60 13.77 -8.68
N ALA A 88 -16.74 13.81 -8.02
CA ALA A 88 -17.15 14.97 -7.20
C ALA A 88 -16.20 15.21 -6.01
N MET A 89 -15.58 14.13 -5.46
CA MET A 89 -14.58 14.23 -4.39
C MET A 89 -13.20 14.66 -4.89
N CYS A 90 -12.87 14.35 -6.16
CA CYS A 90 -11.56 14.58 -6.76
C CYS A 90 -11.65 15.45 -8.03
N PRO A 91 -11.94 16.76 -7.90
CA PRO A 91 -12.04 17.65 -9.05
C PRO A 91 -10.74 17.65 -9.88
N GLY A 92 -10.86 17.36 -11.18
CA GLY A 92 -9.73 17.33 -12.11
C GLY A 92 -9.01 15.97 -12.24
N ALA A 93 -9.46 14.92 -11.56
CA ALA A 93 -9.02 13.55 -11.84
C ALA A 93 -9.60 13.08 -13.20
N LYS A 94 -8.80 12.34 -13.98
CA LYS A 94 -9.24 11.72 -15.22
C LYS A 94 -10.15 10.52 -14.89
N LEU A 95 -11.19 10.32 -15.67
CA LEU A 95 -12.18 9.25 -15.46
C LEU A 95 -12.03 8.16 -16.51
N TYR A 96 -12.05 6.92 -16.06
CA TYR A 96 -11.90 5.73 -16.88
C TYR A 96 -12.99 4.70 -16.55
N SER A 97 -13.59 4.09 -17.55
CA SER A 97 -14.46 2.92 -17.40
C SER A 97 -13.71 1.60 -17.57
N ASP A 98 -12.45 1.65 -18.03
CA ASP A 98 -11.56 0.51 -18.26
C ASP A 98 -10.23 0.76 -17.57
N TYR A 99 -9.88 -0.11 -16.62
CA TYR A 99 -8.66 0.03 -15.83
C TYR A 99 -7.37 -0.10 -16.66
N HIS A 100 -7.39 -0.81 -17.79
CA HIS A 100 -6.23 -0.88 -18.68
C HIS A 100 -5.87 0.50 -19.22
N LYS A 101 -6.86 1.31 -19.57
CA LYS A 101 -6.64 2.69 -20.04
C LYS A 101 -6.10 3.59 -18.94
N LEU A 102 -6.49 3.34 -17.67
CA LEU A 102 -5.89 4.02 -16.52
C LEU A 102 -4.44 3.58 -16.36
N LEU A 103 -4.13 2.29 -16.52
CA LEU A 103 -2.76 1.77 -16.42
C LEU A 103 -1.83 2.31 -17.52
N ASP A 104 -2.37 2.59 -18.71
CA ASP A 104 -1.63 3.18 -19.83
C ASP A 104 -1.33 4.68 -19.61
N ASP A 105 -1.99 5.32 -18.67
CA ASP A 105 -1.77 6.74 -18.37
C ASP A 105 -0.40 6.95 -17.70
N LYS A 106 0.46 7.72 -18.38
CA LYS A 106 1.82 8.04 -17.92
C LYS A 106 1.85 9.00 -16.72
N ASP A 107 0.75 9.69 -16.46
CA ASP A 107 0.63 10.58 -15.30
C ASP A 107 0.36 9.82 -14.00
N VAL A 108 0.08 8.52 -14.05
CA VAL A 108 -0.18 7.66 -12.89
C VAL A 108 1.10 6.95 -12.48
N ASP A 109 1.57 7.17 -11.26
CA ASP A 109 2.76 6.51 -10.70
C ASP A 109 2.39 5.18 -10.02
N GLY A 110 1.23 5.14 -9.36
CA GLY A 110 0.75 3.97 -8.65
C GLY A 110 -0.77 3.88 -8.62
N VAL A 111 -1.27 2.70 -8.27
CA VAL A 111 -2.70 2.43 -8.21
C VAL A 111 -3.13 1.83 -6.87
N ILE A 112 -4.33 2.19 -6.44
CA ILE A 112 -5.03 1.58 -5.31
C ILE A 112 -6.19 0.77 -5.87
N ILE A 113 -6.20 -0.53 -5.60
CA ILE A 113 -7.19 -1.48 -6.10
C ILE A 113 -8.20 -1.78 -4.99
N CYS A 114 -9.46 -1.38 -5.21
CA CYS A 114 -10.58 -1.52 -4.27
C CYS A 114 -11.77 -2.23 -4.91
N THR A 115 -11.53 -3.04 -5.93
CA THR A 115 -12.53 -3.81 -6.66
C THR A 115 -13.02 -5.03 -5.88
N PRO A 116 -14.01 -5.79 -6.38
CA PRO A 116 -14.35 -7.10 -5.83
C PRO A 116 -13.15 -8.05 -5.84
N LEU A 117 -13.04 -8.88 -4.80
CA LEU A 117 -11.89 -9.71 -4.46
C LEU A 117 -11.35 -10.61 -5.60
N ASN A 118 -12.25 -11.09 -6.46
CA ASN A 118 -11.90 -11.92 -7.62
C ASN A 118 -11.04 -11.19 -8.68
N TRP A 119 -11.04 -9.88 -8.69
CA TRP A 119 -10.25 -9.05 -9.60
C TRP A 119 -8.89 -8.63 -9.05
N HIS A 120 -8.67 -8.73 -7.73
CA HIS A 120 -7.46 -8.20 -7.07
C HIS A 120 -6.18 -8.77 -7.69
N ALA A 121 -6.07 -10.09 -7.83
CA ALA A 121 -4.86 -10.72 -8.34
C ALA A 121 -4.56 -10.32 -9.80
N VAL A 122 -5.58 -10.34 -10.67
CA VAL A 122 -5.42 -9.99 -12.08
C VAL A 122 -5.01 -8.54 -12.25
N MET A 123 -5.75 -7.61 -11.61
CA MET A 123 -5.46 -6.18 -11.70
C MET A 123 -4.11 -5.82 -11.09
N THR A 124 -3.69 -6.52 -10.02
CA THR A 124 -2.36 -6.34 -9.41
C THR A 124 -1.26 -6.75 -10.39
N ILE A 125 -1.40 -7.93 -11.03
CA ILE A 125 -0.42 -8.43 -12.01
C ILE A 125 -0.32 -7.48 -13.20
N ASP A 126 -1.44 -7.02 -13.73
CA ASP A 126 -1.46 -6.12 -14.89
C ASP A 126 -0.89 -4.75 -14.54
N SER A 127 -1.14 -4.25 -13.33
CA SER A 127 -0.55 -3.01 -12.84
C SER A 127 0.98 -3.10 -12.73
N PHE A 128 1.53 -4.23 -12.23
CA PHE A 128 2.97 -4.45 -12.22
C PHE A 128 3.56 -4.54 -13.62
N LYS A 129 2.88 -5.22 -14.56
CA LYS A 129 3.32 -5.27 -15.97
C LYS A 129 3.34 -3.87 -16.61
N ALA A 130 2.40 -3.00 -16.22
CA ALA A 130 2.37 -1.61 -16.64
C ALA A 130 3.40 -0.71 -15.92
N GLY A 131 4.22 -1.28 -15.03
CA GLY A 131 5.25 -0.55 -14.27
C GLY A 131 4.71 0.36 -13.18
N LYS A 132 3.48 0.12 -12.70
CA LYS A 132 2.85 0.94 -11.66
C LYS A 132 3.15 0.35 -10.26
N HIS A 133 3.29 1.24 -9.27
CA HIS A 133 3.23 0.84 -7.88
C HIS A 133 1.81 0.41 -7.52
N VAL A 134 1.66 -0.59 -6.63
CA VAL A 134 0.34 -1.15 -6.32
C VAL A 134 0.09 -1.21 -4.82
N PHE A 135 -1.04 -0.67 -4.41
CA PHE A 135 -1.67 -1.00 -3.15
C PHE A 135 -2.97 -1.75 -3.46
N CYS A 136 -3.04 -3.01 -3.06
CA CYS A 136 -4.25 -3.82 -3.19
C CYS A 136 -4.93 -3.93 -1.82
N ASP A 137 -6.24 -3.65 -1.76
CA ASP A 137 -7.00 -3.81 -0.53
C ASP A 137 -7.04 -5.30 -0.12
N LYS A 138 -7.50 -5.61 1.02
CA LYS A 138 -7.64 -6.98 1.56
C LYS A 138 -8.69 -7.76 0.76
N SER A 139 -8.53 -9.02 0.54
CA SER A 139 -7.36 -9.87 0.53
C SER A 139 -6.71 -9.84 -0.85
N MET A 140 -5.42 -10.19 -0.96
CA MET A 140 -4.70 -10.08 -2.23
C MET A 140 -5.23 -11.02 -3.32
N ALA A 141 -5.79 -12.17 -2.96
CA ALA A 141 -6.34 -13.15 -3.90
C ALA A 141 -7.55 -13.87 -3.34
N TYR A 142 -8.41 -14.33 -4.24
CA TYR A 142 -9.61 -15.12 -3.90
C TYR A 142 -9.27 -16.59 -3.63
N SER A 143 -8.30 -17.15 -4.37
CA SER A 143 -7.86 -18.53 -4.23
C SER A 143 -6.35 -18.62 -4.45
N ILE A 144 -5.71 -19.64 -3.87
CA ILE A 144 -4.33 -20.03 -4.13
C ILE A 144 -4.41 -21.22 -5.09
N GLN A 145 -3.94 -21.07 -6.31
CA GLN A 145 -3.77 -22.16 -7.28
C GLN A 145 -2.29 -22.46 -7.43
#